data_fc00268ef4bfc456d13c59d5c9520464
#
_entry.id   fc00268ef4bfc456d13c59d5c9520464
#
_cell.length_a   1.000
_cell.length_b   1.000
_cell.length_c   1.000
_cell.angle_alpha   90.00
_cell.angle_beta   90.00
_cell.angle_gamma   90.00
#
_symmetry.space_group_name_H-M   'P 1'
#
loop_
_entity.id
_entity.type
_entity.pdbx_description
1 polymer ?
#
loop_
_entity_poly.entity_id
_entity_poly.type
_entity_poly.pdbx_seq_one_letter_code
_entity_poly.pdbx_strand_id
1 'polypeptide(L)'
;MAQKTPPKKSVADDPRFAQAVQNYEAGLRAMQEHKFEKAKSYLQKVIAGGSKELADRASVHLNACNQQAEHAVTQFKNSEEHYDYAISLMNVGDYVSAREHLDKLSKQAPKADYVAYGLAALDCLTGHVEDSLRHLDDAIRLNPGLRFQARNDSDFQNLAEDPRFTELLYPDPGAELPSLAEADEDR
;
A
#
# COMPACT_ATOMS: atom_id res chain seq x y z
N MET A 1 -38.27 8.63 52.60
CA MET A 1 -37.67 7.64 51.71
C MET A 1 -36.79 8.33 50.72
N ALA A 2 -35.47 8.27 50.92
CA ALA A 2 -34.51 8.93 50.01
C ALA A 2 -34.21 8.00 48.83
N GLN A 3 -34.55 8.40 47.61
CA GLN A 3 -34.22 7.69 46.38
C GLN A 3 -32.71 7.83 46.13
N LYS A 4 -32.00 6.72 46.21
CA LYS A 4 -30.59 6.60 45.87
C LYS A 4 -30.48 6.63 44.33
N THR A 5 -30.07 7.77 43.78
CA THR A 5 -29.68 7.88 42.36
C THR A 5 -28.53 6.93 42.08
N PRO A 6 -28.57 6.09 41.00
CA PRO A 6 -27.46 5.21 40.65
C PRO A 6 -26.23 6.05 40.24
N PRO A 7 -25.00 5.58 40.57
CA PRO A 7 -23.79 6.30 40.21
C PRO A 7 -23.68 6.39 38.67
N LYS A 8 -23.46 7.60 38.15
CA LYS A 8 -23.11 7.79 36.75
C LYS A 8 -21.84 7.00 36.49
N LYS A 9 -21.89 5.99 35.58
CA LYS A 9 -20.70 5.32 35.07
C LYS A 9 -19.72 6.36 34.58
N SER A 10 -18.47 6.32 35.06
CA SER A 10 -17.43 7.24 34.59
C SER A 10 -17.12 6.94 33.13
N VAL A 11 -16.78 7.95 32.35
CA VAL A 11 -16.38 7.77 30.92
C VAL A 11 -15.18 6.83 30.81
N ALA A 12 -14.38 6.73 31.87
CA ALA A 12 -13.24 5.81 31.95
C ALA A 12 -13.62 4.32 31.98
N ASP A 13 -14.87 3.98 32.37
CA ASP A 13 -15.36 2.58 32.44
C ASP A 13 -15.98 2.10 31.10
N ASP A 14 -15.97 2.94 30.06
CA ASP A 14 -16.46 2.53 28.73
C ASP A 14 -15.35 1.74 27.98
N PRO A 15 -15.61 0.47 27.62
CA PRO A 15 -14.65 -0.34 26.85
C PRO A 15 -14.21 0.32 25.53
N ARG A 16 -15.08 1.11 24.91
CA ARG A 16 -14.78 1.86 23.68
C ARG A 16 -13.77 2.96 23.94
N PHE A 17 -13.88 3.64 25.06
CA PHE A 17 -12.92 4.66 25.46
C PHE A 17 -11.55 4.05 25.75
N ALA A 18 -11.51 2.92 26.47
CA ALA A 18 -10.26 2.20 26.73
C ALA A 18 -9.57 1.74 25.43
N GLN A 19 -10.34 1.22 24.47
CA GLN A 19 -9.81 0.84 23.15
C GLN A 19 -9.30 2.05 22.35
N ALA A 20 -10.00 3.19 22.42
CA ALA A 20 -9.56 4.41 21.76
C ALA A 20 -8.24 4.93 22.36
N VAL A 21 -8.07 4.87 23.69
CA VAL A 21 -6.81 5.22 24.36
C VAL A 21 -5.68 4.32 23.90
N GLN A 22 -5.88 3.00 23.85
CA GLN A 22 -4.87 2.05 23.38
C GLN A 22 -4.46 2.34 21.92
N ASN A 23 -5.44 2.61 21.04
CA ASN A 23 -5.14 2.98 19.66
C ASN A 23 -4.37 4.30 19.58
N TYR A 24 -4.71 5.28 20.43
CA TYR A 24 -4.01 6.56 20.47
C TYR A 24 -2.55 6.39 20.89
N GLU A 25 -2.28 5.63 21.95
CA GLU A 25 -0.93 5.30 22.41
C GLU A 25 -0.13 4.53 21.35
N ALA A 26 -0.76 3.57 20.68
CA ALA A 26 -0.14 2.82 19.58
C ALA A 26 0.20 3.74 18.39
N GLY A 27 -0.69 4.70 18.09
CA GLY A 27 -0.45 5.72 17.07
C GLY A 27 0.74 6.61 17.41
N LEU A 28 0.83 7.12 18.65
CA LEU A 28 1.97 7.93 19.09
C LEU A 28 3.29 7.16 19.07
N ARG A 29 3.27 5.89 19.48
CA ARG A 29 4.48 5.04 19.42
C ARG A 29 4.93 4.83 17.97
N ALA A 30 4.00 4.57 17.07
CA ALA A 30 4.32 4.43 15.65
C ALA A 30 4.90 5.73 15.06
N MET A 31 4.43 6.92 15.49
CA MET A 31 5.03 8.21 15.11
C MET A 31 6.47 8.34 15.59
N GLN A 32 6.75 7.96 16.84
CA GLN A 32 8.12 7.97 17.40
C GLN A 32 9.06 7.03 16.65
N GLU A 33 8.53 5.93 16.13
CA GLU A 33 9.27 4.96 15.32
C GLU A 33 9.35 5.38 13.83
N HIS A 34 8.88 6.59 13.47
CA HIS A 34 8.80 7.09 12.10
C HIS A 34 7.95 6.23 11.15
N LYS A 35 7.07 5.39 11.69
CA LYS A 35 6.14 4.54 10.95
C LYS A 35 4.82 5.29 10.72
N PHE A 36 4.87 6.36 9.92
CA PHE A 36 3.77 7.32 9.79
C PHE A 36 2.49 6.70 9.25
N GLU A 37 2.56 5.77 8.31
CA GLU A 37 1.36 5.11 7.76
C GLU A 37 0.67 4.21 8.80
N LYS A 38 1.45 3.49 9.59
CA LYS A 38 0.93 2.71 10.70
C LYS A 38 0.31 3.61 11.77
N ALA A 39 0.93 4.74 12.06
CA ALA A 39 0.39 5.76 12.96
C ALA A 39 -0.95 6.29 12.47
N LYS A 40 -1.09 6.61 11.17
CA LYS A 40 -2.33 7.06 10.55
C LYS A 40 -3.47 6.06 10.77
N SER A 41 -3.23 4.77 10.54
CA SER A 41 -4.25 3.72 10.71
C SER A 41 -4.78 3.65 12.16
N TYR A 42 -3.91 3.80 13.17
CA TYR A 42 -4.33 3.83 14.56
C TYR A 42 -5.10 5.13 14.92
N LEU A 43 -4.60 6.28 14.47
CA LEU A 43 -5.23 7.57 14.74
C LEU A 43 -6.62 7.68 14.09
N GLN A 44 -6.82 7.14 12.89
CA GLN A 44 -8.12 7.06 12.24
C GLN A 44 -9.12 6.22 13.05
N LYS A 45 -8.70 5.11 13.65
CA LYS A 45 -9.54 4.30 14.55
C LYS A 45 -9.96 5.09 15.79
N VAL A 46 -9.07 5.94 16.32
CA VAL A 46 -9.39 6.82 17.44
C VAL A 46 -10.46 7.85 17.04
N ILE A 47 -10.34 8.47 15.87
CA ILE A 47 -11.29 9.45 15.36
C ILE A 47 -12.66 8.81 15.15
N ALA A 48 -12.70 7.56 14.65
CA ALA A 48 -13.95 6.85 14.39
C ALA A 48 -14.67 6.36 15.65
N GLY A 49 -13.95 6.06 16.75
CA GLY A 49 -14.51 5.41 17.94
C GLY A 49 -14.23 6.09 19.28
N GLY A 50 -13.47 7.20 19.28
CA GLY A 50 -13.07 7.91 20.49
C GLY A 50 -14.07 8.95 20.98
N SER A 51 -13.81 9.48 22.18
CA SER A 51 -14.49 10.69 22.64
C SER A 51 -14.06 11.89 21.77
N LYS A 52 -14.90 12.92 21.69
CA LYS A 52 -14.62 14.13 20.90
C LYS A 52 -13.23 14.71 21.21
N GLU A 53 -12.88 14.83 22.50
CA GLU A 53 -11.58 15.37 22.91
C GLU A 53 -10.40 14.52 22.41
N LEU A 54 -10.52 13.18 22.46
CA LEU A 54 -9.47 12.29 22.00
C LEU A 54 -9.39 12.28 20.46
N ALA A 55 -10.53 12.39 19.78
CA ALA A 55 -10.61 12.50 18.32
C ALA A 55 -9.98 13.81 17.81
N ASP A 56 -10.22 14.94 18.51
CA ASP A 56 -9.62 16.23 18.16
C ASP A 56 -8.07 16.17 18.26
N ARG A 57 -7.55 15.56 19.33
CA ARG A 57 -6.10 15.34 19.49
C ARG A 57 -5.53 14.41 18.43
N ALA A 58 -6.23 13.30 18.14
CA ALA A 58 -5.82 12.35 17.11
C ALA A 58 -5.78 12.99 15.71
N SER A 59 -6.71 13.90 15.42
CA SER A 59 -6.73 14.65 14.16
C SER A 59 -5.50 15.55 13.97
N VAL A 60 -5.01 16.19 15.02
CA VAL A 60 -3.78 16.99 14.96
C VAL A 60 -2.58 16.10 14.60
N HIS A 61 -2.45 14.95 15.26
CA HIS A 61 -1.36 14.00 14.97
C HIS A 61 -1.50 13.36 13.59
N LEU A 62 -2.72 13.09 13.14
CA LEU A 62 -2.98 12.58 11.79
C LEU A 62 -2.51 13.57 10.72
N ASN A 63 -2.79 14.87 10.91
CA ASN A 63 -2.31 15.92 10.01
C ASN A 63 -0.78 15.99 10.00
N ALA A 64 -0.14 15.89 11.16
CA ALA A 64 1.32 15.83 11.24
C ALA A 64 1.90 14.60 10.51
N CYS A 65 1.27 13.42 10.64
CA CYS A 65 1.67 12.24 9.88
C CYS A 65 1.53 12.44 8.36
N ASN A 66 0.45 13.07 7.91
CA ASN A 66 0.24 13.37 6.49
C ASN A 66 1.33 14.32 5.95
N GLN A 67 1.64 15.38 6.69
CA GLN A 67 2.71 16.32 6.31
C GLN A 67 4.08 15.62 6.25
N GLN A 68 4.39 14.75 7.21
CA GLN A 68 5.66 14.01 7.21
C GLN A 68 5.73 13.00 6.05
N ALA A 69 4.63 12.34 5.73
CA ALA A 69 4.55 11.46 4.56
C ALA A 69 4.72 12.24 3.24
N GLU A 70 4.12 13.42 3.12
CA GLU A 70 4.30 14.32 1.98
C GLU A 70 5.74 14.83 1.87
N HIS A 71 6.37 15.20 3.00
CA HIS A 71 7.78 15.61 3.03
C HIS A 71 8.74 14.46 2.68
N ALA A 72 8.46 13.24 3.09
CA ALA A 72 9.23 12.07 2.69
C ALA A 72 9.18 11.84 1.17
N VAL A 73 8.00 12.00 0.56
CA VAL A 73 7.83 11.90 -0.90
C VAL A 73 8.56 13.01 -1.65
N THR A 74 8.65 14.21 -1.07
CA THR A 74 9.39 15.34 -1.68
C THR A 74 10.92 15.22 -1.56
N GLN A 75 11.43 14.29 -0.76
CA GLN A 75 12.88 14.12 -0.56
C GLN A 75 13.54 13.10 -1.50
N PHE A 76 12.77 12.32 -2.27
CA PHE A 76 13.38 11.40 -3.24
C PHE A 76 13.96 12.18 -4.41
N LYS A 77 15.22 11.91 -4.74
CA LYS A 77 15.96 12.59 -5.82
C LYS A 77 15.41 12.24 -7.20
N ASN A 78 14.89 11.02 -7.34
CA ASN A 78 14.33 10.49 -8.58
C ASN A 78 13.30 9.38 -8.30
N SER A 79 12.65 8.89 -9.35
CA SER A 79 11.67 7.82 -9.26
C SER A 79 12.26 6.49 -8.81
N GLU A 80 13.53 6.24 -9.11
CA GLU A 80 14.22 5.00 -8.72
C GLU A 80 14.42 4.93 -7.21
N GLU A 81 14.92 6.02 -6.60
CA GLU A 81 15.07 6.10 -5.14
C GLU A 81 13.72 5.96 -4.43
N HIS A 82 12.65 6.53 -4.99
CA HIS A 82 11.30 6.38 -4.47
C HIS A 82 10.81 4.93 -4.59
N TYR A 83 11.12 4.26 -5.70
CA TYR A 83 10.81 2.85 -5.91
C TYR A 83 11.56 1.95 -4.91
N ASP A 84 12.87 2.16 -4.74
CA ASP A 84 13.69 1.41 -3.79
C ASP A 84 13.13 1.52 -2.36
N TYR A 85 12.64 2.70 -2.00
CA TYR A 85 11.96 2.90 -0.72
C TYR A 85 10.67 2.08 -0.63
N ALA A 86 9.83 2.09 -1.67
CA ALA A 86 8.61 1.29 -1.70
C ALA A 86 8.90 -0.22 -1.58
N ILE A 87 9.94 -0.71 -2.27
CA ILE A 87 10.38 -2.11 -2.15
C ILE A 87 10.91 -2.41 -0.75
N SER A 88 11.62 -1.48 -0.11
CA SER A 88 12.06 -1.66 1.28
C SER A 88 10.89 -1.83 2.25
N LEU A 89 9.77 -1.12 2.02
CA LEU A 89 8.53 -1.27 2.80
C LEU A 89 7.88 -2.64 2.56
N MET A 90 7.90 -3.15 1.33
CA MET A 90 7.42 -4.51 1.02
C MET A 90 8.25 -5.56 1.79
N ASN A 91 9.56 -5.42 1.80
CA ASN A 91 10.49 -6.36 2.46
C ASN A 91 10.30 -6.40 4.00
N VAL A 92 9.83 -5.33 4.62
CA VAL A 92 9.49 -5.32 6.05
C VAL A 92 8.02 -5.65 6.33
N GLY A 93 7.24 -5.99 5.28
CA GLY A 93 5.82 -6.36 5.40
C GLY A 93 4.86 -5.18 5.57
N ASP A 94 5.30 -3.95 5.35
CA ASP A 94 4.43 -2.78 5.35
C ASP A 94 3.81 -2.57 3.96
N TYR A 95 2.94 -3.50 3.58
CA TYR A 95 2.30 -3.53 2.26
C TYR A 95 1.37 -2.34 2.01
N VAL A 96 0.80 -1.75 3.08
CA VAL A 96 -0.09 -0.58 2.96
C VAL A 96 0.70 0.64 2.50
N SER A 97 1.80 0.95 3.19
CA SER A 97 2.66 2.07 2.81
C SER A 97 3.33 1.83 1.45
N ALA A 98 3.78 0.60 1.17
CA ALA A 98 4.35 0.23 -0.12
C ALA A 98 3.35 0.51 -1.27
N ARG A 99 2.07 0.14 -1.10
CA ARG A 99 1.01 0.41 -2.06
C ARG A 99 0.86 1.90 -2.34
N GLU A 100 0.78 2.74 -1.31
CA GLU A 100 0.64 4.18 -1.48
C GLU A 100 1.81 4.79 -2.28
N HIS A 101 3.04 4.32 -2.03
CA HIS A 101 4.22 4.79 -2.75
C HIS A 101 4.25 4.32 -4.20
N LEU A 102 3.94 3.05 -4.47
CA LEU A 102 3.88 2.50 -5.83
C LEU A 102 2.76 3.13 -6.66
N ASP A 103 1.57 3.36 -6.07
CA ASP A 103 0.46 4.04 -6.75
C ASP A 103 0.80 5.50 -7.11
N LYS A 104 1.56 6.20 -6.28
CA LYS A 104 2.07 7.54 -6.59
C LYS A 104 3.05 7.49 -7.74
N LEU A 105 3.99 6.53 -7.72
CA LEU A 105 4.97 6.32 -8.79
C LEU A 105 4.31 5.97 -10.12
N SER A 106 3.32 5.09 -10.12
CA SER A 106 2.57 4.69 -11.32
C SER A 106 1.91 5.89 -12.01
N LYS A 107 1.39 6.85 -11.23
CA LYS A 107 0.82 8.10 -11.76
C LYS A 107 1.89 9.06 -12.30
N GLN A 108 3.07 9.10 -11.69
CA GLN A 108 4.17 9.98 -12.08
C GLN A 108 4.95 9.42 -13.27
N ALA A 109 5.11 8.11 -13.34
CA ALA A 109 5.89 7.40 -14.36
C ALA A 109 5.10 6.20 -14.92
N PRO A 110 4.01 6.42 -15.69
CA PRO A 110 3.11 5.36 -16.15
C PRO A 110 3.74 4.37 -17.13
N LYS A 111 4.92 4.69 -17.69
CA LYS A 111 5.69 3.81 -18.58
C LYS A 111 6.90 3.17 -17.90
N ALA A 112 7.00 3.26 -16.57
CA ALA A 112 8.08 2.62 -15.84
C ALA A 112 7.75 1.15 -15.60
N ASP A 113 8.42 0.27 -16.34
CA ASP A 113 8.24 -1.18 -16.27
C ASP A 113 8.47 -1.75 -14.87
N TYR A 114 9.49 -1.23 -14.16
CA TYR A 114 9.80 -1.64 -12.79
C TYR A 114 8.69 -1.26 -11.79
N VAL A 115 7.95 -0.16 -12.01
CA VAL A 115 6.83 0.21 -11.13
C VAL A 115 5.66 -0.73 -11.32
N ALA A 116 5.31 -1.06 -12.56
CA ALA A 116 4.27 -2.04 -12.87
C ALA A 116 4.64 -3.42 -12.30
N TYR A 117 5.90 -3.81 -12.38
CA TYR A 117 6.42 -5.04 -11.80
C TYR A 117 6.31 -5.06 -10.27
N GLY A 118 6.69 -3.97 -9.61
CA GLY A 118 6.55 -3.84 -8.15
C GLY A 118 5.09 -3.90 -7.68
N LEU A 119 4.16 -3.29 -8.44
CA LEU A 119 2.72 -3.41 -8.17
C LEU A 119 2.25 -4.85 -8.32
N ALA A 120 2.69 -5.56 -9.38
CA ALA A 120 2.35 -6.97 -9.58
C ALA A 120 2.82 -7.86 -8.42
N ALA A 121 4.07 -7.68 -7.97
CA ALA A 121 4.61 -8.41 -6.83
C ALA A 121 3.83 -8.12 -5.54
N LEU A 122 3.53 -6.85 -5.25
CA LEU A 122 2.76 -6.45 -4.09
C LEU A 122 1.34 -7.04 -4.11
N ASP A 123 0.68 -7.05 -5.28
CA ASP A 123 -0.64 -7.65 -5.45
C ASP A 123 -0.61 -9.16 -5.20
N CYS A 124 0.42 -9.86 -5.69
CA CYS A 124 0.62 -11.27 -5.44
C CYS A 124 0.80 -11.56 -3.94
N LEU A 125 1.66 -10.82 -3.26
CA LEU A 125 1.92 -10.96 -1.81
C LEU A 125 0.69 -10.68 -0.96
N THR A 126 -0.21 -9.80 -1.43
CA THR A 126 -1.45 -9.43 -0.72
C THR A 126 -2.68 -10.21 -1.17
N GLY A 127 -2.52 -11.18 -2.10
CA GLY A 127 -3.58 -12.08 -2.54
C GLY A 127 -4.53 -11.49 -3.60
N HIS A 128 -4.16 -10.38 -4.23
CA HIS A 128 -4.93 -9.75 -5.32
C HIS A 128 -4.51 -10.31 -6.68
N VAL A 129 -4.85 -11.58 -6.94
CA VAL A 129 -4.39 -12.36 -8.11
C VAL A 129 -4.68 -11.65 -9.44
N GLU A 130 -5.90 -11.14 -9.64
CA GLU A 130 -6.31 -10.50 -10.90
C GLU A 130 -5.50 -9.23 -11.18
N ASP A 131 -5.30 -8.40 -10.17
CA ASP A 131 -4.51 -7.18 -10.30
C ASP A 131 -3.03 -7.49 -10.52
N SER A 132 -2.50 -8.52 -9.84
CA SER A 132 -1.14 -8.99 -10.02
C SER A 132 -0.87 -9.42 -11.45
N LEU A 133 -1.73 -10.27 -12.04
CA LEU A 133 -1.59 -10.71 -13.42
C LEU A 133 -1.68 -9.55 -14.42
N ARG A 134 -2.58 -8.61 -14.20
CA ARG A 134 -2.73 -7.41 -15.03
C ARG A 134 -1.48 -6.52 -14.97
N HIS A 135 -0.99 -6.20 -13.77
CA HIS A 135 0.21 -5.38 -13.62
C HIS A 135 1.47 -6.08 -14.16
N LEU A 136 1.53 -7.42 -14.05
CA LEU A 136 2.64 -8.19 -14.61
C LEU A 136 2.59 -8.19 -16.14
N ASP A 137 1.42 -8.33 -16.76
CA ASP A 137 1.27 -8.20 -18.22
C ASP A 137 1.70 -6.81 -18.69
N ASP A 138 1.26 -5.75 -18.01
CA ASP A 138 1.67 -4.38 -18.30
C ASP A 138 3.21 -4.21 -18.21
N ALA A 139 3.82 -4.75 -17.16
CA ALA A 139 5.27 -4.72 -16.99
C ALA A 139 6.02 -5.45 -18.12
N ILE A 140 5.54 -6.64 -18.49
CA ILE A 140 6.11 -7.46 -19.56
C ILE A 140 5.95 -6.80 -20.94
N ARG A 141 4.83 -6.12 -21.18
CA ARG A 141 4.63 -5.34 -22.43
C ARG A 141 5.62 -4.19 -22.53
N LEU A 142 5.93 -3.53 -21.42
CA LEU A 142 6.92 -2.46 -21.38
C LEU A 142 8.35 -2.99 -21.51
N ASN A 143 8.63 -4.14 -20.89
CA ASN A 143 9.94 -4.80 -20.89
C ASN A 143 9.79 -6.33 -20.91
N PRO A 144 9.88 -6.95 -22.10
CA PRO A 144 9.75 -8.41 -22.23
C PRO A 144 10.77 -9.20 -21.43
N GLY A 145 11.91 -8.62 -21.05
CA GLY A 145 12.94 -9.25 -20.22
C GLY A 145 12.46 -9.59 -18.81
N LEU A 146 11.41 -8.91 -18.30
CA LEU A 146 10.84 -9.15 -16.99
C LEU A 146 10.19 -10.55 -16.84
N ARG A 147 9.87 -11.23 -17.96
CA ARG A 147 9.46 -12.64 -17.92
C ARG A 147 10.51 -13.53 -17.27
N PHE A 148 11.79 -13.29 -17.58
CA PHE A 148 12.88 -14.08 -17.02
C PHE A 148 13.08 -13.79 -15.52
N GLN A 149 12.87 -12.56 -15.10
CA GLN A 149 12.91 -12.18 -13.71
C GLN A 149 11.76 -12.83 -12.94
N ALA A 150 10.51 -12.70 -13.41
CA ALA A 150 9.32 -13.23 -12.75
C ALA A 150 9.32 -14.76 -12.58
N ARG A 151 10.00 -15.50 -13.47
CA ARG A 151 10.14 -16.97 -13.35
C ARG A 151 10.87 -17.41 -12.08
N ASN A 152 11.77 -16.58 -11.58
CA ASN A 152 12.63 -16.91 -10.45
C ASN A 152 12.34 -16.04 -9.22
N ASP A 153 11.32 -15.23 -9.29
CA ASP A 153 10.96 -14.31 -8.22
C ASP A 153 9.97 -14.99 -7.25
N SER A 154 10.40 -15.14 -6.00
CA SER A 154 9.61 -15.76 -4.94
C SER A 154 8.32 -14.99 -4.61
N ASP A 155 8.25 -13.71 -4.94
CA ASP A 155 7.09 -12.86 -4.65
C ASP A 155 5.86 -13.29 -5.47
N PHE A 156 6.07 -14.02 -6.59
CA PHE A 156 5.01 -14.62 -7.41
C PHE A 156 4.67 -16.06 -7.07
N GLN A 157 5.18 -16.62 -5.97
CA GLN A 157 4.95 -18.03 -5.62
C GLN A 157 3.46 -18.36 -5.50
N ASN A 158 2.63 -17.42 -5.07
CA ASN A 158 1.18 -17.60 -4.97
C ASN A 158 0.47 -17.73 -6.33
N LEU A 159 1.14 -17.36 -7.42
CA LEU A 159 0.65 -17.50 -8.80
C LEU A 159 1.22 -18.71 -9.54
N ALA A 160 2.13 -19.48 -8.94
CA ALA A 160 2.85 -20.56 -9.62
C ALA A 160 1.92 -21.62 -10.23
N GLU A 161 0.76 -21.86 -9.62
CA GLU A 161 -0.24 -22.84 -10.10
C GLU A 161 -1.31 -22.20 -11.01
N ASP A 162 -1.28 -20.87 -11.24
CA ASP A 162 -2.24 -20.22 -12.14
C ASP A 162 -1.82 -20.36 -13.61
N PRO A 163 -2.64 -20.98 -14.48
CA PRO A 163 -2.31 -21.16 -15.89
C PRO A 163 -2.00 -19.84 -16.62
N ARG A 164 -2.68 -18.76 -16.25
CA ARG A 164 -2.49 -17.42 -16.86
C ARG A 164 -1.11 -16.86 -16.54
N PHE A 165 -0.59 -17.13 -15.35
CA PHE A 165 0.79 -16.77 -15.00
C PHE A 165 1.78 -17.52 -15.90
N THR A 166 1.56 -18.82 -16.12
CA THR A 166 2.37 -19.62 -17.04
C THR A 166 2.32 -19.08 -18.47
N GLU A 167 1.13 -18.69 -18.97
CA GLU A 167 0.98 -18.10 -20.31
C GLU A 167 1.74 -16.78 -20.45
N LEU A 168 1.69 -15.91 -19.43
CA LEU A 168 2.46 -14.66 -19.42
C LEU A 168 3.98 -14.90 -19.48
N LEU A 169 4.46 -15.93 -18.78
CA LEU A 169 5.90 -16.23 -18.69
C LEU A 169 6.43 -17.01 -19.91
N TYR A 170 5.59 -17.82 -20.53
CA TYR A 170 5.96 -18.74 -21.63
C TYR A 170 4.95 -18.61 -22.80
N PRO A 171 4.90 -17.42 -23.47
CA PRO A 171 4.00 -17.26 -24.59
C PRO A 171 4.36 -18.23 -25.70
N ASP A 172 3.34 -18.74 -26.39
CA ASP A 172 3.57 -19.56 -27.57
C ASP A 172 4.39 -18.80 -28.62
N PRO A 173 5.39 -19.41 -29.26
CA PRO A 173 6.24 -18.77 -30.26
C PRO A 173 5.50 -18.19 -31.47
N GLY A 174 4.21 -18.51 -31.63
CA GLY A 174 3.33 -17.99 -32.71
C GLY A 174 2.35 -16.90 -32.27
N ALA A 175 2.29 -16.59 -30.98
CA ALA A 175 1.49 -15.52 -30.46
C ALA A 175 2.36 -14.23 -30.34
N GLU A 176 2.68 -13.62 -31.47
CA GLU A 176 3.25 -12.28 -31.45
C GLU A 176 2.24 -11.33 -30.79
N LEU A 177 2.66 -10.68 -29.71
CA LEU A 177 1.94 -9.53 -29.17
C LEU A 177 1.84 -8.50 -30.30
N PRO A 178 0.64 -7.90 -30.56
CA PRO A 178 0.52 -6.87 -31.57
C PRO A 178 1.53 -5.76 -31.28
N SER A 179 2.44 -5.54 -32.22
CA SER A 179 3.46 -4.51 -32.10
C SER A 179 2.74 -3.16 -32.07
N LEU A 180 3.14 -2.28 -31.16
CA LEU A 180 2.62 -0.90 -31.06
C LEU A 180 2.96 -0.04 -32.32
N ALA A 181 3.46 -0.65 -33.38
CA ALA A 181 3.86 0.03 -34.63
C ALA A 181 2.71 0.23 -35.64
N GLU A 182 1.53 -0.33 -35.45
CA GLU A 182 0.43 -0.26 -36.44
C GLU A 182 -0.68 0.75 -36.09
N ALA A 183 -0.51 1.59 -35.09
CA ALA A 183 -1.54 2.58 -34.69
C ALA A 183 -1.37 3.98 -35.30
N ASP A 184 -0.38 4.24 -36.17
CA ASP A 184 -0.07 5.59 -36.71
C ASP A 184 -0.17 5.72 -38.25
N GLU A 185 -0.75 4.78 -38.96
CA GLU A 185 -0.91 4.89 -40.41
C GLU A 185 -2.33 5.18 -40.94
N ASP A 186 -3.25 5.67 -40.08
CA ASP A 186 -4.55 6.14 -40.58
C ASP A 186 -4.93 7.53 -40.02
N ARG A 187 -4.18 8.56 -40.47
CA ARG A 187 -4.61 9.95 -40.41
C ARG A 187 -4.00 10.81 -41.50
#